data_e7668fc856c0c3945699dce6c7214e48
#
_entry.id   e7668fc856c0c3945699dce6c7214e48
#
_cell.length_a   1.000
_cell.length_b   1.000
_cell.length_c   1.000
_cell.angle_alpha   90.00
_cell.angle_beta   90.00
_cell.angle_gamma   90.00
#
_symmetry.space_group_name_H-M   'P 1'
#
loop_
_entity.id
_entity.type
_entity.pdbx_description
1 polymer ?
#
loop_
_entity_poly.entity_id
_entity_poly.type
_entity_poly.pdbx_seq_one_letter_code
_entity_poly.pdbx_strand_id
1 'polypeptide(L)'
;DVLPELSKKLGIENPEQLIVFYDDIHLEPGCIRVKKMSENHGGHNGMKSVLENFGPGWIACKIGIGSPADKSKLLEWVIGQMDFKCYVILIHTCILFVPLIENFRSYADMAAIQSAFNGMRIVCEDESTCPQSQS
;
A
#
# COMPACT_ATOMS: atom_id res chain seq x y z
N ASP A 1 -17.50 -2.14 13.61
CA ASP A 1 -16.11 -2.07 13.22
C ASP A 1 -15.30 -3.16 13.93
N VAL A 2 -14.61 -3.99 13.18
CA VAL A 2 -13.86 -5.15 13.70
C VAL A 2 -12.49 -4.77 14.28
N LEU A 3 -11.98 -3.59 13.99
CA LEU A 3 -10.62 -3.18 14.37
C LEU A 3 -10.39 -3.15 15.89
N PRO A 4 -11.26 -2.59 16.72
CA PRO A 4 -11.06 -2.59 18.18
C PRO A 4 -10.99 -3.99 18.78
N GLU A 5 -11.86 -4.88 18.30
CA GLU A 5 -11.89 -6.26 18.75
C GLU A 5 -10.64 -7.02 18.33
N LEU A 6 -10.22 -6.82 17.09
CA LEU A 6 -9.00 -7.42 16.55
C LEU A 6 -7.76 -6.94 17.30
N SER A 7 -7.69 -5.66 17.59
CA SER A 7 -6.60 -5.07 18.37
C SER A 7 -6.45 -5.74 19.74
N LYS A 8 -7.56 -5.94 20.42
CA LYS A 8 -7.61 -6.64 21.71
C LYS A 8 -7.11 -8.07 21.59
N LYS A 9 -7.61 -8.82 20.60
CA LYS A 9 -7.23 -10.22 20.38
C LYS A 9 -5.75 -10.39 20.07
N LEU A 10 -5.16 -9.46 19.32
CA LEU A 10 -3.77 -9.51 18.90
C LEU A 10 -2.81 -8.90 19.95
N GLY A 11 -3.33 -8.27 20.99
CA GLY A 11 -2.50 -7.63 22.00
C GLY A 11 -1.72 -6.43 21.48
N ILE A 12 -2.29 -5.68 20.54
CA ILE A 12 -1.66 -4.47 20.00
C ILE A 12 -1.81 -3.34 21.02
N GLU A 13 -0.71 -2.95 21.64
CA GLU A 13 -0.67 -1.88 22.64
C GLU A 13 -0.11 -0.56 22.08
N ASN A 14 0.64 -0.65 21.01
CA ASN A 14 1.35 0.49 20.41
C ASN A 14 1.12 0.50 18.90
N PRO A 15 0.74 1.64 18.30
CA PRO A 15 0.58 1.74 16.84
C PRO A 15 1.79 1.26 16.04
N GLU A 16 3.00 1.41 16.55
CA GLU A 16 4.23 0.95 15.88
C GLU A 16 4.28 -0.57 15.68
N GLN A 17 3.46 -1.34 16.38
CA GLN A 17 3.33 -2.78 16.20
C GLN A 17 2.47 -3.17 14.99
N LEU A 18 1.83 -2.19 14.35
CA LEU A 18 0.88 -2.41 13.25
C LEU A 18 1.50 -2.04 11.91
N ILE A 19 1.43 -2.97 10.98
CA ILE A 19 1.79 -2.74 9.57
C ILE A 19 0.54 -2.94 8.74
N VAL A 20 0.18 -1.95 7.93
CA VAL A 20 -1.02 -2.00 7.09
C VAL A 20 -0.62 -1.87 5.62
N PHE A 21 -1.03 -2.85 4.82
CA PHE A 21 -0.88 -2.83 3.37
C PHE A 21 -2.16 -2.33 2.74
N TYR A 22 -2.06 -1.36 1.85
CA TYR A 22 -3.24 -0.82 1.17
C TYR A 22 -2.90 -0.21 -0.19
N ASP A 23 -3.93 -0.08 -1.03
CA ASP A 23 -3.83 0.48 -2.36
C ASP A 23 -3.63 2.00 -2.33
N ASP A 24 -2.91 2.52 -3.32
CA ASP A 24 -2.72 3.95 -3.49
C ASP A 24 -2.86 4.32 -4.98
N ILE A 25 -3.85 5.14 -5.27
CA ILE A 25 -4.14 5.63 -6.63
C ILE A 25 -3.13 6.68 -7.11
N HIS A 26 -2.37 7.27 -6.21
CA HIS A 26 -1.35 8.29 -6.52
C HIS A 26 0.02 7.66 -6.80
N LEU A 27 0.12 6.36 -6.66
CA LEU A 27 1.34 5.60 -6.88
C LEU A 27 1.16 4.70 -8.10
N GLU A 28 2.15 4.71 -9.00
CA GLU A 28 2.07 3.92 -10.23
C GLU A 28 2.05 2.40 -9.94
N PRO A 29 1.39 1.60 -10.81
CA PRO A 29 1.45 0.16 -10.70
C PRO A 29 2.90 -0.35 -10.72
N GLY A 30 3.21 -1.30 -9.85
CA GLY A 30 4.57 -1.85 -9.70
C GLY A 30 5.41 -1.16 -8.63
N CYS A 31 4.93 -0.07 -8.06
CA CYS A 31 5.62 0.65 -6.99
C CYS A 31 5.07 0.31 -5.62
N ILE A 32 5.96 0.29 -4.64
CA ILE A 32 5.62 0.19 -3.23
C ILE A 32 6.16 1.42 -2.53
N ARG A 33 5.44 1.92 -1.53
CA ARG A 33 5.94 2.96 -0.66
C ARG A 33 5.72 2.59 0.80
N VAL A 34 6.80 2.58 1.56
CA VAL A 34 6.77 2.33 3.00
C VAL A 34 6.97 3.66 3.72
N LYS A 35 6.08 3.96 4.66
CA LYS A 35 6.23 5.16 5.50
C LYS A 35 5.57 4.95 6.87
N LYS A 36 5.96 5.78 7.83
CA LYS A 36 5.26 5.90 9.10
C LYS A 36 4.02 6.78 8.88
N MET A 37 2.86 6.30 9.29
CA MET A 37 1.60 6.99 9.03
C MET A 37 1.46 8.24 9.88
N SER A 38 1.19 9.36 9.21
CA SER A 38 0.76 10.61 9.83
C SER A 38 -0.78 10.63 9.96
N GLU A 39 -1.34 11.75 10.37
CA GLU A 39 -2.79 11.91 10.47
C GLU A 39 -3.50 12.05 9.12
N ASN A 40 -2.74 12.20 8.03
CA ASN A 40 -3.29 12.40 6.70
C ASN A 40 -3.54 11.05 6.00
N HIS A 41 -4.80 10.69 5.82
CA HIS A 41 -5.21 9.47 5.12
C HIS A 41 -5.35 9.63 3.60
N GLY A 42 -5.15 10.82 3.05
CA GLY A 42 -5.22 11.08 1.60
C GLY A 42 -6.57 10.79 0.96
N GLY A 43 -7.65 10.81 1.73
CA GLY A 43 -9.00 10.50 1.25
C GLY A 43 -9.32 9.00 1.17
N HIS A 44 -8.41 8.13 1.61
CA HIS A 44 -8.64 6.68 1.62
C HIS A 44 -9.51 6.28 2.82
N ASN A 45 -10.74 5.84 2.55
CA ASN A 45 -11.72 5.54 3.61
C ASN A 45 -11.25 4.43 4.57
N GLY A 46 -10.60 3.39 4.05
CA GLY A 46 -10.04 2.34 4.90
C GLY A 46 -8.98 2.88 5.86
N MET A 47 -8.12 3.77 5.39
CA MET A 47 -7.07 4.36 6.22
C MET A 47 -7.63 5.34 7.23
N LYS A 48 -8.69 6.04 6.90
CA LYS A 48 -9.42 6.87 7.85
C LYS A 48 -9.88 6.04 9.05
N SER A 49 -10.46 4.87 8.79
CA SER A 49 -10.92 3.95 9.85
C SER A 49 -9.75 3.46 10.70
N VAL A 50 -8.63 3.11 10.11
CA VAL A 50 -7.44 2.69 10.87
C VAL A 50 -6.92 3.82 11.75
N LEU A 51 -6.84 5.05 11.23
CA LEU A 51 -6.40 6.22 12.00
C LEU A 51 -7.35 6.55 13.15
N GLU A 52 -8.66 6.43 12.95
CA GLU A 52 -9.65 6.65 14.00
C GLU A 52 -9.54 5.63 15.15
N ASN A 53 -9.13 4.40 14.85
CA ASN A 53 -9.02 3.34 15.85
C ASN A 53 -7.65 3.26 16.52
N PHE A 54 -6.57 3.54 15.81
CA PHE A 54 -5.21 3.35 16.31
C PHE A 54 -4.41 4.66 16.44
N GLY A 55 -4.92 5.77 15.88
CA GLY A 55 -4.13 6.99 15.79
C GLY A 55 -2.99 6.88 14.77
N PRO A 56 -2.12 7.88 14.69
CA PRO A 56 -0.93 7.84 13.81
C PRO A 56 0.18 6.99 14.41
N GLY A 57 1.22 6.72 13.61
CA GLY A 57 2.45 6.06 14.07
C GLY A 57 2.63 4.63 13.60
N TRP A 58 1.59 3.99 13.05
CA TRP A 58 1.71 2.67 12.44
C TRP A 58 2.43 2.76 11.08
N ILE A 59 2.88 1.61 10.61
CA ILE A 59 3.64 1.53 9.37
C ILE A 59 2.69 1.29 8.21
N ALA A 60 2.72 2.19 7.23
CA ALA A 60 1.95 2.10 6.00
C ALA A 60 2.80 1.51 4.88
N CYS A 61 2.31 0.46 4.25
CA CYS A 61 2.89 -0.13 3.05
C CYS A 61 1.92 0.09 1.89
N LYS A 62 2.17 1.11 1.10
CA LYS A 62 1.33 1.48 -0.03
C LYS A 62 1.66 0.66 -1.25
N ILE A 63 0.62 0.22 -1.94
CA ILE A 63 0.73 -0.54 -3.19
C ILE A 63 0.15 0.32 -4.31
N GLY A 64 0.96 0.64 -5.30
CA GLY A 64 0.53 1.44 -6.43
C GLY A 64 -0.47 0.70 -7.31
N ILE A 65 -1.61 1.32 -7.55
CA ILE A 65 -2.60 0.84 -8.53
C ILE A 65 -2.86 1.86 -9.64
N GLY A 66 -2.26 3.06 -9.53
CA GLY A 66 -2.51 4.14 -10.45
C GLY A 66 -3.93 4.69 -10.37
N SER A 67 -4.26 5.58 -11.28
CA SER A 67 -5.59 6.15 -11.38
C SER A 67 -6.00 6.32 -12.85
N PRO A 68 -7.30 6.31 -13.16
CA PRO A 68 -7.75 6.52 -14.53
C PRO A 68 -7.57 7.98 -14.94
N ALA A 69 -7.45 8.21 -16.25
CA ALA A 69 -7.43 9.55 -16.82
C ALA A 69 -8.74 10.29 -16.52
N ASP A 70 -9.86 9.59 -16.58
CA ASP A 70 -11.18 10.10 -16.25
C ASP A 70 -11.49 9.86 -14.77
N LYS A 71 -11.45 10.91 -13.98
CA LYS A 71 -11.68 10.85 -12.53
C LYS A 71 -13.08 10.32 -12.16
N SER A 72 -14.06 10.45 -13.06
CA SER A 72 -15.41 9.89 -12.82
C SER A 72 -15.43 8.36 -12.76
N LYS A 73 -14.40 7.70 -13.28
CA LYS A 73 -14.24 6.25 -13.28
C LYS A 73 -13.40 5.72 -12.12
N LEU A 74 -13.10 6.55 -11.15
CA LEU A 74 -12.20 6.18 -10.05
C LEU A 74 -12.74 5.00 -9.22
N LEU A 75 -14.04 4.98 -8.95
CA LEU A 75 -14.65 3.88 -8.19
C LEU A 75 -14.51 2.54 -8.93
N GLU A 76 -14.80 2.53 -10.23
CA GLU A 76 -14.63 1.33 -11.08
C GLU A 76 -13.15 0.89 -11.13
N TRP A 77 -12.24 1.86 -11.14
CA TRP A 77 -10.81 1.57 -11.12
C TRP A 77 -10.37 0.84 -9.86
N VAL A 78 -10.83 1.30 -8.70
CA VAL A 78 -10.45 0.74 -7.41
C VAL A 78 -11.07 -0.62 -7.14
N ILE A 79 -12.35 -0.80 -7.49
CA ILE A 79 -13.11 -2.03 -7.16
C ILE A 79 -13.42 -2.92 -8.36
N GLY A 80 -13.15 -2.48 -9.58
CA GLY A 80 -13.40 -3.22 -10.79
C GLY A 80 -12.35 -4.27 -11.12
N GLN A 81 -12.55 -4.95 -12.23
CA GLN A 81 -11.58 -5.90 -12.74
C GLN A 81 -10.36 -5.18 -13.30
N MET A 82 -9.20 -5.67 -12.92
CA MET A 82 -7.92 -5.16 -13.38
C MET A 82 -7.57 -5.77 -14.74
N ASP A 83 -6.92 -4.98 -15.60
CA ASP A 83 -6.27 -5.50 -16.80
C ASP A 83 -5.26 -6.59 -16.45
N PHE A 84 -5.14 -7.59 -17.33
CA PHE A 84 -4.29 -8.76 -17.05
C PHE A 84 -2.83 -8.38 -16.76
N LYS A 85 -2.26 -7.43 -17.51
CA LYS A 85 -0.88 -7.01 -17.29
C LYS A 85 -0.70 -6.26 -15.97
N CYS A 86 -1.63 -5.38 -15.63
CA CYS A 86 -1.62 -4.72 -14.33
C CYS A 86 -1.78 -5.73 -13.19
N TYR A 87 -2.59 -6.75 -13.39
CA TYR A 87 -2.76 -7.85 -12.43
C TYR A 87 -1.46 -8.62 -12.23
N VAL A 88 -0.73 -8.93 -13.31
CA VAL A 88 0.58 -9.60 -13.23
C VAL A 88 1.60 -8.71 -12.51
N ILE A 89 1.65 -7.43 -12.83
CA ILE A 89 2.52 -6.47 -12.13
C ILE A 89 2.19 -6.44 -10.64
N LEU A 90 0.93 -6.39 -10.29
CA LEU A 90 0.48 -6.36 -8.89
C LEU A 90 0.89 -7.63 -8.15
N ILE A 91 0.71 -8.81 -8.76
CA ILE A 91 1.13 -10.07 -8.15
C ILE A 91 2.64 -10.05 -7.88
N HIS A 92 3.45 -9.64 -8.85
CA HIS A 92 4.90 -9.55 -8.67
C HIS A 92 5.28 -8.51 -7.61
N THR A 93 4.54 -7.41 -7.55
CA THR A 93 4.72 -6.39 -6.51
C THR A 93 4.44 -6.98 -5.12
N CYS A 94 3.39 -7.79 -5.00
CA CYS A 94 3.06 -8.47 -3.74
C CYS A 94 4.12 -9.48 -3.30
N ILE A 95 4.87 -10.07 -4.21
CA ILE A 95 6.01 -10.96 -3.87
C ILE A 95 7.07 -10.19 -3.08
N LEU A 96 7.24 -8.89 -3.30
CA LEU A 96 8.16 -8.06 -2.54
C LEU A 96 7.79 -7.95 -1.06
N PHE A 97 6.56 -8.27 -0.69
CA PHE A 97 6.12 -8.24 0.71
C PHE A 97 6.87 -9.27 1.56
N VAL A 98 7.30 -10.39 0.97
CA VAL A 98 8.06 -11.41 1.71
C VAL A 98 9.38 -10.84 2.24
N PRO A 99 10.29 -10.31 1.41
CA PRO A 99 11.51 -9.69 1.93
C PRO A 99 11.22 -8.45 2.77
N LEU A 100 10.16 -7.69 2.49
CA LEU A 100 9.77 -6.53 3.28
C LEU A 100 9.41 -6.96 4.71
N ILE A 101 8.57 -7.96 4.87
CA ILE A 101 8.16 -8.48 6.17
C ILE A 101 9.38 -9.05 6.92
N GLU A 102 10.27 -9.76 6.23
CA GLU A 102 11.50 -10.27 6.83
C GLU A 102 12.41 -9.15 7.36
N ASN A 103 12.50 -8.03 6.64
CA ASN A 103 13.23 -6.86 7.11
C ASN A 103 12.62 -6.29 8.40
N PHE A 104 11.30 -6.19 8.49
CA PHE A 104 10.63 -5.74 9.72
C PHE A 104 10.86 -6.73 10.87
N ARG A 105 10.78 -8.03 10.60
CA ARG A 105 11.04 -9.08 11.61
C ARG A 105 12.47 -9.06 12.14
N SER A 106 13.44 -8.71 11.32
CA SER A 106 14.85 -8.60 11.71
C SER A 106 15.19 -7.25 12.34
N TYR A 107 14.20 -6.42 12.63
CA TYR A 107 14.37 -5.08 13.22
C TYR A 107 15.26 -4.16 12.39
N ALA A 108 15.21 -4.32 11.07
CA ALA A 108 15.92 -3.40 10.18
C ALA A 108 15.42 -1.97 10.38
N ASP A 109 16.34 -1.02 10.24
CA ASP A 109 16.02 0.40 10.36
C ASP A 109 15.01 0.85 9.30
N MET A 110 14.05 1.67 9.70
CA MET A 110 13.02 2.22 8.81
C MET A 110 13.65 2.94 7.60
N ALA A 111 14.71 3.71 7.81
CA ALA A 111 15.40 4.41 6.71
C ALA A 111 15.99 3.43 5.70
N ALA A 112 16.57 2.33 6.16
CA ALA A 112 17.11 1.27 5.30
C ALA A 112 15.99 0.56 4.53
N ILE A 113 14.88 0.27 5.17
CA ILE A 113 13.71 -0.34 4.53
C ILE A 113 13.14 0.60 3.46
N GLN A 114 12.96 1.87 3.77
CA GLN A 114 12.49 2.87 2.81
C GLN A 114 13.43 2.99 1.62
N SER A 115 14.74 3.03 1.86
CA SER A 115 15.73 3.10 0.79
C SER A 115 15.68 1.89 -0.13
N ALA A 116 15.50 0.69 0.43
CA ALA A 116 15.46 -0.55 -0.35
C ALA A 116 14.18 -0.70 -1.18
N PHE A 117 13.03 -0.33 -0.64
CA PHE A 117 11.73 -0.64 -1.26
C PHE A 117 11.09 0.55 -1.99
N ASN A 118 11.25 1.79 -1.51
CA ASN A 118 10.59 2.95 -2.13
C ASN A 118 11.12 3.31 -3.51
N GLY A 119 12.33 2.85 -3.85
CA GLY A 119 12.92 3.06 -5.17
C GLY A 119 12.62 1.95 -6.18
N MET A 120 11.98 0.87 -5.76
CA MET A 120 11.70 -0.28 -6.62
C MET A 120 10.44 -0.08 -7.44
N ARG A 121 10.48 -0.56 -8.69
CA ARG A 121 9.32 -0.60 -9.57
C ARG A 121 9.33 -1.89 -10.38
N ILE A 122 8.25 -2.65 -10.30
CA ILE A 122 8.03 -3.83 -11.14
C ILE A 122 7.42 -3.35 -12.46
N VAL A 123 8.05 -3.70 -13.58
CA VAL A 123 7.58 -3.32 -14.92
C VAL A 123 7.36 -4.57 -15.77
N CYS A 124 6.40 -4.48 -16.71
CA CYS A 124 6.29 -5.44 -17.80
C CYS A 124 7.21 -5.01 -18.95
N GLU A 125 7.80 -5.97 -19.64
CA GLU A 125 8.62 -5.70 -20.83
C GLU A 125 7.82 -5.02 -21.94
N ASP A 126 6.51 -5.23 -21.97
CA ASP A 126 5.60 -4.60 -22.93
C ASP A 126 4.76 -3.53 -22.19
N GLU A 127 5.30 -2.32 -22.13
CA GLU A 127 4.68 -1.21 -21.42
C GLU A 127 3.41 -0.67 -22.08
N SER A 128 3.11 -1.08 -23.31
CA SER A 128 2.07 -0.46 -24.13
C SER A 128 0.63 -0.73 -23.67
N THR A 129 0.43 -1.59 -22.68
CA THR A 129 -0.91 -2.11 -22.36
C THR A 129 -1.31 -2.00 -20.90
N CYS A 130 -0.44 -1.57 -20.00
CA CYS A 130 -0.81 -1.31 -18.63
C CYS A 130 -1.27 0.15 -18.51
N PRO A 131 -2.52 0.42 -18.04
CA PRO A 131 -2.94 1.80 -17.82
C PRO A 131 -2.02 2.47 -16.81
N GLN A 132 -1.52 3.65 -17.16
CA GLN A 132 -0.68 4.45 -16.27
C GLN A 132 -1.53 5.46 -15.52
N SER A 133 -1.18 5.73 -14.27
CA SER A 133 -1.79 6.82 -13.55
C SER A 133 -1.41 8.14 -14.23
N GLN A 134 -2.41 8.98 -14.46
CA GLN A 134 -2.17 10.33 -14.91
C GLN A 134 -2.37 11.26 -13.71
N SER A 135 -1.30 11.87 -13.35
CA SER A 135 -1.30 12.88 -12.29
C SER A 135 -2.04 14.15 -12.72
#